data_bbffb4092a9dc4c7472fcc6627a6daf2
#
_entry.id   bbffb4092a9dc4c7472fcc6627a6daf2
#
_cell.length_a   1.000
_cell.length_b   1.000
_cell.length_c   1.000
_cell.angle_alpha   90.00
_cell.angle_beta   90.00
_cell.angle_gamma   90.00
#
_symmetry.space_group_name_H-M   'P 1'
#
loop_
_entity.id
_entity.type
_entity.pdbx_description
1 polymer ?
#
loop_
_entity_poly.entity_id
_entity_poly.type
_entity_poly.pdbx_seq_one_letter_code
_entity_poly.pdbx_strand_id
1 'polypeptide(L)'
;MRWIWIDKFVEFESGKRAVSVKNVTLAEEHLHDHFPGFPVMPECLMIEAMAQTAGILVGQAKNFEEKVILAKINKCVFFDYVRPGDTLRLEANIDSIAPEAAGTRGKITRDDNLVAEIDLMFSHIDQNIGGKKFPDENFVFTDMFASLMQGVGLSEKKS
;
A
#
# COMPACT_ATOMS: atom_id res chain seq x y z
N MET A 1 -10.35 -3.18 14.94
CA MET A 1 -9.67 -2.18 14.10
C MET A 1 -9.57 -2.74 12.69
N ARG A 2 -9.91 -1.97 11.67
CA ARG A 2 -9.71 -2.39 10.27
C ARG A 2 -8.31 -1.97 9.84
N TRP A 3 -7.56 -2.89 9.24
CA TRP A 3 -6.19 -2.63 8.81
C TRP A 3 -6.13 -2.06 7.39
N ILE A 4 -6.77 -0.91 7.17
CA ILE A 4 -6.74 -0.16 5.91
C ILE A 4 -6.15 1.22 6.16
N TRP A 5 -5.11 1.55 5.42
CA TRP A 5 -4.31 2.77 5.58
C TRP A 5 -4.29 3.67 4.35
N ILE A 6 -5.16 3.40 3.38
CA ILE A 6 -5.44 4.26 2.23
C ILE A 6 -6.95 4.45 2.10
N ASP A 7 -7.39 5.61 1.65
CA ASP A 7 -8.81 5.94 1.53
C ASP A 7 -9.38 5.60 0.15
N LYS A 8 -8.60 5.84 -0.91
CA LYS A 8 -8.96 5.55 -2.31
C LYS A 8 -7.75 5.60 -3.23
N PHE A 9 -7.87 4.96 -4.39
CA PHE A 9 -7.00 5.25 -5.53
C PHE A 9 -7.53 6.45 -6.32
N VAL A 10 -6.62 7.28 -6.83
CA VAL A 10 -6.92 8.45 -7.68
C VAL A 10 -6.34 8.31 -9.07
N GLU A 11 -5.28 7.52 -9.24
CA GLU A 11 -4.69 7.13 -10.52
C GLU A 11 -4.26 5.67 -10.45
N PHE A 12 -4.44 4.96 -11.57
CA PHE A 12 -4.06 3.56 -11.65
C PHE A 12 -3.75 3.16 -13.09
N GLU A 13 -2.49 2.79 -13.36
CA GLU A 13 -2.03 2.22 -14.61
C GLU A 13 -1.50 0.82 -14.34
N SER A 14 -2.27 -0.19 -14.78
CA SER A 14 -1.97 -1.60 -14.54
C SER A 14 -0.53 -1.95 -14.93
N GLY A 15 0.17 -2.63 -14.04
CA GLY A 15 1.53 -3.08 -14.27
C GLY A 15 2.59 -1.98 -14.27
N LYS A 16 2.24 -0.74 -13.99
CA LYS A 16 3.17 0.39 -13.99
C LYS A 16 3.14 1.26 -12.76
N ARG A 17 2.00 1.92 -12.51
CA ARG A 17 1.91 2.99 -11.50
C ARG A 17 0.53 3.05 -10.88
N ALA A 18 0.50 3.32 -9.59
CA ALA A 18 -0.71 3.65 -8.87
C ALA A 18 -0.50 4.85 -7.94
N VAL A 19 -1.56 5.61 -7.74
CA VAL A 19 -1.58 6.69 -6.76
C VAL A 19 -2.80 6.55 -5.88
N SER A 20 -2.57 6.47 -4.59
CA SER A 20 -3.62 6.48 -3.57
C SER A 20 -3.56 7.74 -2.71
N VAL A 21 -4.62 7.97 -1.96
CA VAL A 21 -4.75 9.07 -1.02
C VAL A 21 -5.07 8.54 0.37
N LYS A 22 -4.46 9.15 1.38
CA LYS A 22 -4.76 8.95 2.81
C LYS A 22 -4.98 10.31 3.46
N ASN A 23 -6.16 10.50 4.05
CA ASN A 23 -6.43 11.64 4.92
C ASN A 23 -6.12 11.27 6.37
N VAL A 24 -5.39 12.11 7.06
CA VAL A 24 -5.02 11.91 8.46
C VAL A 24 -5.95 12.73 9.34
N THR A 25 -6.68 12.07 10.23
CA THR A 25 -7.65 12.73 11.10
C THR A 25 -7.36 12.48 12.58
N LEU A 26 -7.60 13.50 13.42
CA LEU A 26 -7.48 13.35 14.88
C LEU A 26 -8.47 12.32 15.46
N ALA A 27 -9.48 11.90 14.69
CA ALA A 27 -10.38 10.82 15.09
C ALA A 27 -9.72 9.42 15.06
N GLU A 28 -8.52 9.30 14.51
CA GLU A 28 -7.78 8.04 14.49
C GLU A 28 -7.16 7.76 15.87
N GLU A 29 -7.51 6.61 16.43
CA GLU A 29 -7.20 6.25 17.83
C GLU A 29 -5.70 6.33 18.17
N HIS A 30 -4.83 5.88 17.26
CA HIS A 30 -3.39 5.90 17.47
C HIS A 30 -2.79 7.31 17.61
N LEU A 31 -3.47 8.35 17.11
CA LEU A 31 -2.99 9.74 17.23
C LEU A 31 -3.24 10.36 18.62
N HIS A 32 -4.05 9.71 19.45
CA HIS A 32 -4.28 10.17 20.81
C HIS A 32 -3.04 9.92 21.72
N ASP A 33 -2.30 8.86 21.43
CA ASP A 33 -1.15 8.43 22.22
C ASP A 33 0.21 8.67 21.56
N HIS A 34 0.21 8.95 20.26
CA HIS A 34 1.43 9.11 19.45
C HIS A 34 1.58 10.53 18.85
N PHE A 35 1.93 11.56 19.63
CA PHE A 35 2.18 11.63 21.09
C PHE A 35 1.19 12.59 21.74
N PRO A 36 0.93 12.49 23.05
CA PRO A 36 0.08 13.44 23.76
C PRO A 36 0.55 14.89 23.56
N GLY A 37 -0.34 15.75 23.05
CA GLY A 37 -0.03 17.15 22.73
C GLY A 37 0.78 17.38 21.44
N PHE A 38 1.25 16.32 20.79
CA PHE A 38 1.96 16.38 19.51
C PHE A 38 1.59 15.17 18.62
N PRO A 39 0.34 15.10 18.15
CA PRO A 39 -0.10 13.97 17.33
C PRO A 39 0.63 13.94 15.99
N VAL A 40 1.27 12.82 15.70
CA VAL A 40 1.94 12.55 14.42
C VAL A 40 1.62 11.12 13.97
N MET A 41 1.41 10.95 12.67
CA MET A 41 1.21 9.62 12.10
C MET A 41 2.50 8.81 12.25
N PRO A 42 2.45 7.61 12.88
CA PRO A 42 3.62 6.74 12.97
C PRO A 42 4.17 6.40 11.59
N GLU A 43 5.49 6.43 11.45
CA GLU A 43 6.17 6.12 10.19
C GLU A 43 5.87 4.69 9.71
N CYS A 44 5.72 3.73 10.62
CA CYS A 44 5.32 2.36 10.28
C CYS A 44 3.96 2.28 9.58
N LEU A 45 3.03 3.20 9.88
CA LEU A 45 1.74 3.26 9.21
C LEU A 45 1.83 3.91 7.82
N MET A 46 2.80 4.80 7.60
CA MET A 46 3.12 5.28 6.25
C MET A 46 3.73 4.18 5.39
N ILE A 47 4.60 3.32 5.98
CA ILE A 47 5.12 2.13 5.28
C ILE A 47 3.97 1.20 4.91
N GLU A 48 3.04 0.94 5.83
CA GLU A 48 1.87 0.08 5.57
C GLU A 48 0.97 0.66 4.48
N ALA A 49 0.67 1.97 4.53
CA ALA A 49 -0.10 2.63 3.49
C ALA A 49 0.55 2.51 2.10
N MET A 50 1.89 2.66 2.03
CA MET A 50 2.64 2.43 0.79
C MET A 50 2.62 0.97 0.39
N ALA A 51 2.73 0.03 1.34
CA ALA A 51 2.66 -1.40 1.06
C ALA A 51 1.29 -1.81 0.51
N GLN A 52 0.21 -1.23 1.01
CA GLN A 52 -1.13 -1.45 0.46
C GLN A 52 -1.27 -0.86 -0.96
N THR A 53 -0.77 0.35 -1.19
CA THR A 53 -0.80 0.98 -2.51
C THR A 53 -0.03 0.15 -3.54
N ALA A 54 1.20 -0.19 -3.21
CA ALA A 54 2.11 -0.94 -4.09
C ALA A 54 1.69 -2.41 -4.23
N GLY A 55 1.24 -3.04 -3.14
CA GLY A 55 0.80 -4.44 -3.14
C GLY A 55 -0.44 -4.67 -4.00
N ILE A 56 -1.40 -3.74 -3.97
CA ILE A 56 -2.58 -3.78 -4.87
C ILE A 56 -2.14 -3.59 -6.33
N LEU A 57 -1.20 -2.68 -6.61
CA LEU A 57 -0.66 -2.49 -7.96
C LEU A 57 0.02 -3.76 -8.47
N VAL A 58 0.85 -4.41 -7.65
CA VAL A 58 1.52 -5.68 -8.00
C VAL A 58 0.50 -6.80 -8.18
N GLY A 59 -0.46 -6.95 -7.27
CA GLY A 59 -1.50 -7.97 -7.36
C GLY A 59 -2.36 -7.82 -8.61
N GLN A 60 -2.75 -6.59 -8.92
CA GLN A 60 -3.57 -6.28 -10.10
C GLN A 60 -2.81 -6.56 -11.42
N ALA A 61 -1.49 -6.39 -11.45
CA ALA A 61 -0.67 -6.73 -12.62
C ALA A 61 -0.75 -8.24 -12.99
N LYS A 62 -1.20 -9.08 -12.07
CA LYS A 62 -1.47 -10.52 -12.22
C LYS A 62 -2.97 -10.86 -12.03
N ASN A 63 -3.87 -9.88 -12.23
CA ASN A 63 -5.32 -10.04 -12.06
C ASN A 63 -5.74 -10.61 -10.70
N PHE A 64 -4.94 -10.38 -9.64
CA PHE A 64 -5.14 -10.93 -8.30
C PHE A 64 -5.17 -12.45 -8.21
N GLU A 65 -4.62 -13.15 -9.20
CA GLU A 65 -4.53 -14.61 -9.21
C GLU A 65 -3.49 -15.13 -8.22
N GLU A 66 -2.47 -14.33 -7.92
CA GLU A 66 -1.38 -14.69 -7.01
C GLU A 66 -1.49 -13.95 -5.67
N LYS A 67 -1.07 -14.62 -4.60
CA LYS A 67 -1.01 -14.03 -3.26
C LYS A 67 0.29 -13.25 -3.12
N VAL A 68 0.18 -11.94 -2.95
CA VAL A 68 1.31 -11.01 -2.87
C VAL A 68 1.46 -10.52 -1.43
N ILE A 69 2.63 -10.73 -0.84
CA ILE A 69 2.95 -10.26 0.51
C ILE A 69 4.19 -9.38 0.51
N LEU A 70 4.27 -8.44 1.45
CA LEU A 70 5.47 -7.66 1.68
C LEU A 70 6.58 -8.57 2.23
N ALA A 71 7.68 -8.70 1.47
CA ALA A 71 8.80 -9.55 1.84
C ALA A 71 9.98 -8.75 2.41
N LYS A 72 10.19 -7.53 1.91
CA LYS A 72 11.35 -6.72 2.30
C LYS A 72 11.11 -5.22 2.07
N ILE A 73 11.64 -4.41 2.96
CA ILE A 73 11.79 -2.97 2.78
C ILE A 73 13.23 -2.72 2.30
N ASN A 74 13.40 -2.27 1.07
CA ASN A 74 14.72 -2.00 0.49
C ASN A 74 15.24 -0.62 0.87
N LYS A 75 14.34 0.36 0.95
CA LYS A 75 14.62 1.74 1.34
C LYS A 75 13.45 2.31 2.10
N CYS A 76 13.74 3.08 3.15
CA CYS A 76 12.74 3.86 3.83
C CYS A 76 13.41 5.12 4.39
N VAL A 77 13.00 6.30 3.91
CA VAL A 77 13.51 7.59 4.34
C VAL A 77 12.35 8.53 4.55
N PHE A 78 12.28 9.14 5.73
CA PHE A 78 11.27 10.14 6.10
C PHE A 78 11.92 11.51 6.18
N PHE A 79 11.27 12.52 5.62
CA PHE A 79 11.77 13.89 5.52
C PHE A 79 10.96 14.86 6.36
N ASP A 80 9.71 14.52 6.69
CA ASP A 80 8.81 15.39 7.46
C ASP A 80 7.79 14.59 8.25
N TYR A 81 7.23 15.19 9.30
CA TYR A 81 6.14 14.64 10.10
C TYR A 81 4.80 14.85 9.42
N VAL A 82 3.90 13.89 9.63
CA VAL A 82 2.52 13.93 9.15
C VAL A 82 1.59 14.10 10.34
N ARG A 83 0.65 15.03 10.25
CA ARG A 83 -0.24 15.42 11.35
C ARG A 83 -1.72 15.33 10.97
N PRO A 84 -2.62 15.33 11.96
CA PRO A 84 -4.04 15.49 11.69
C PRO A 84 -4.34 16.72 10.84
N GLY A 85 -5.15 16.53 9.80
CA GLY A 85 -5.47 17.55 8.79
C GLY A 85 -4.67 17.41 7.50
N ASP A 86 -3.57 16.65 7.51
CA ASP A 86 -2.79 16.39 6.29
C ASP A 86 -3.51 15.40 5.36
N THR A 87 -3.35 15.62 4.07
CA THR A 87 -3.72 14.66 3.01
C THR A 87 -2.44 14.17 2.34
N LEU A 88 -2.20 12.88 2.44
CA LEU A 88 -1.05 12.22 1.81
C LEU A 88 -1.43 11.70 0.42
N ARG A 89 -0.53 11.90 -0.53
CA ARG A 89 -0.56 11.29 -1.84
C ARG A 89 0.56 10.26 -1.92
N LEU A 90 0.19 9.01 -2.09
CA LEU A 90 1.11 7.87 -2.12
C LEU A 90 1.23 7.39 -3.57
N GLU A 91 2.37 7.61 -4.18
CA GLU A 91 2.68 7.15 -5.53
C GLU A 91 3.58 5.92 -5.46
N ALA A 92 3.15 4.82 -6.07
CA ALA A 92 3.92 3.60 -6.24
C ALA A 92 4.16 3.33 -7.73
N ASN A 93 5.40 3.00 -8.08
CA ASN A 93 5.80 2.59 -9.42
C ASN A 93 6.42 1.19 -9.37
N ILE A 94 6.06 0.30 -10.29
CA ILE A 94 6.74 -0.99 -10.44
C ILE A 94 8.12 -0.74 -11.04
N ASP A 95 9.16 -1.17 -10.33
CA ASP A 95 10.55 -1.12 -10.77
C ASP A 95 10.99 -2.43 -11.44
N SER A 96 10.50 -3.55 -10.93
CA SER A 96 10.76 -4.88 -11.48
C SER A 96 9.62 -5.84 -11.16
N ILE A 97 9.36 -6.77 -12.07
CA ILE A 97 8.41 -7.85 -11.84
C ILE A 97 8.98 -9.16 -12.39
N ALA A 98 8.96 -10.19 -11.57
CA ALA A 98 9.41 -11.54 -11.85
C ALA A 98 8.36 -12.55 -11.38
N PRO A 99 8.43 -13.83 -11.77
CA PRO A 99 7.47 -14.84 -11.32
C PRO A 99 7.35 -14.95 -9.80
N GLU A 100 8.46 -14.81 -9.06
CA GLU A 100 8.48 -15.03 -7.60
C GLU A 100 8.42 -13.73 -6.78
N ALA A 101 8.71 -12.57 -7.40
CA ALA A 101 8.84 -11.31 -6.68
C ALA A 101 8.60 -10.07 -7.55
N ALA A 102 8.23 -8.97 -6.91
CA ALA A 102 8.15 -7.67 -7.56
C ALA A 102 8.78 -6.59 -6.67
N GLY A 103 9.53 -5.69 -7.29
CA GLY A 103 10.09 -4.49 -6.67
C GLY A 103 9.28 -3.25 -7.02
N THR A 104 9.08 -2.37 -6.04
CA THR A 104 8.38 -1.10 -6.23
C THR A 104 9.17 0.06 -5.62
N ARG A 105 9.07 1.23 -6.25
CA ARG A 105 9.53 2.51 -5.70
C ARG A 105 8.35 3.36 -5.32
N GLY A 106 8.37 3.89 -4.11
CA GLY A 106 7.29 4.68 -3.57
C GLY A 106 7.72 6.07 -3.13
N LYS A 107 6.82 7.04 -3.32
CA LYS A 107 6.93 8.40 -2.79
C LYS A 107 5.65 8.79 -2.09
N ILE A 108 5.78 9.45 -0.95
CA ILE A 108 4.67 10.08 -0.24
C ILE A 108 4.87 11.57 -0.28
N THR A 109 3.87 12.29 -0.73
CA THR A 109 3.86 13.76 -0.76
C THR A 109 2.66 14.32 0.00
N ARG A 110 2.82 15.54 0.50
CA ARG A 110 1.78 16.39 1.08
C ARG A 110 1.92 17.78 0.45
N ASP A 111 0.85 18.27 -0.19
CA ASP A 111 0.88 19.57 -0.90
C ASP A 111 2.11 19.71 -1.82
N ASP A 112 2.39 18.66 -2.62
CA ASP A 112 3.55 18.49 -3.50
C ASP A 112 4.94 18.44 -2.82
N ASN A 113 5.02 18.60 -1.50
CA ASN A 113 6.25 18.42 -0.75
C ASN A 113 6.51 16.96 -0.43
N LEU A 114 7.74 16.49 -0.66
CA LEU A 114 8.16 15.13 -0.39
C LEU A 114 8.18 14.88 1.12
N VAL A 115 7.43 13.89 1.58
CA VAL A 115 7.35 13.44 2.98
C VAL A 115 8.18 12.19 3.21
N ALA A 116 8.12 11.22 2.29
CA ALA A 116 8.87 9.98 2.42
C ALA A 116 9.20 9.35 1.07
N GLU A 117 10.28 8.54 1.05
CA GLU A 117 10.59 7.57 -0.01
C GLU A 117 10.63 6.16 0.58
N ILE A 118 9.89 5.24 -0.02
CA ILE A 118 9.70 3.87 0.51
C ILE A 118 9.76 2.89 -0.65
N ASP A 119 10.87 2.16 -0.77
CA ASP A 119 11.06 1.13 -1.79
C ASP A 119 10.84 -0.25 -1.18
N LEU A 120 9.94 -1.03 -1.77
CA LEU A 120 9.47 -2.30 -1.23
C LEU A 120 9.73 -3.44 -2.20
N MET A 121 9.87 -4.64 -1.65
CA MET A 121 9.86 -5.88 -2.40
C MET A 121 8.75 -6.79 -1.91
N PHE A 122 7.96 -7.27 -2.84
CA PHE A 122 6.88 -8.21 -2.62
C PHE A 122 7.28 -9.60 -3.09
N SER A 123 6.78 -10.64 -2.42
CA SER A 123 6.91 -12.03 -2.83
C SER A 123 5.55 -12.58 -3.22
N HIS A 124 5.54 -13.39 -4.27
CA HIS A 124 4.40 -14.18 -4.71
C HIS A 124 4.45 -15.53 -3.99
N ILE A 125 3.62 -15.71 -2.96
CA ILE A 125 3.75 -16.85 -2.04
C ILE A 125 3.18 -18.16 -2.57
N ASP A 126 2.44 -18.13 -3.66
CA ASP A 126 1.90 -19.35 -4.29
C ASP A 126 3.00 -20.29 -4.81
N GLN A 127 4.22 -19.77 -4.99
CA GLN A 127 5.42 -20.52 -5.35
C GLN A 127 6.07 -21.26 -4.15
N ASN A 128 5.38 -21.34 -3.01
CA ASN A 128 5.76 -22.17 -1.88
C ASN A 128 7.01 -21.70 -1.10
N ILE A 129 6.88 -20.58 -0.39
CA ILE A 129 7.97 -20.09 0.48
C ILE A 129 8.24 -21.11 1.60
N GLY A 130 9.40 -21.74 1.55
CA GLY A 130 9.89 -22.64 2.59
C GLY A 130 9.12 -23.93 2.75
N GLY A 131 8.47 -24.45 1.71
CA GLY A 131 7.73 -25.73 1.76
C GLY A 131 6.41 -25.69 2.52
N LYS A 132 5.91 -24.51 2.90
CA LYS A 132 4.60 -24.35 3.54
C LYS A 132 3.52 -24.26 2.47
N LYS A 133 2.44 -25.04 2.67
CA LYS A 133 1.21 -24.89 1.86
C LYS A 133 0.38 -23.75 2.45
N PHE A 134 0.02 -22.80 1.60
CA PHE A 134 -0.97 -21.77 1.92
C PHE A 134 -2.37 -22.21 1.46
N PRO A 135 -3.46 -21.66 2.05
CA PRO A 135 -4.82 -21.90 1.55
C PRO A 135 -4.93 -21.51 0.07
N ASP A 136 -5.75 -22.25 -0.70
CA ASP A 136 -5.98 -21.95 -2.12
C ASP A 136 -6.72 -20.62 -2.30
N GLU A 137 -7.56 -20.23 -1.32
CA GLU A 137 -8.25 -18.95 -1.32
C GLU A 137 -7.28 -17.78 -1.21
N ASN A 138 -7.52 -16.72 -1.98
CA ASN A 138 -6.75 -15.49 -1.87
C ASN A 138 -7.17 -14.70 -0.63
N PHE A 139 -6.46 -14.89 0.48
CA PHE A 139 -6.71 -14.21 1.76
C PHE A 139 -6.04 -12.83 1.85
N VAL A 140 -5.23 -12.45 0.86
CA VAL A 140 -4.51 -11.16 0.84
C VAL A 140 -5.38 -10.07 0.27
N PHE A 141 -6.05 -10.34 -0.88
CA PHE A 141 -6.92 -9.38 -1.55
C PHE A 141 -8.38 -9.68 -1.22
N THR A 142 -8.90 -8.99 -0.22
CA THR A 142 -10.30 -9.13 0.23
C THR A 142 -11.21 -8.14 -0.48
N ASP A 143 -12.54 -8.34 -0.38
CA ASP A 143 -13.57 -7.43 -0.91
C ASP A 143 -13.38 -5.98 -0.48
N MET A 144 -12.72 -5.78 0.65
CA MET A 144 -12.43 -4.46 1.19
C MET A 144 -11.39 -3.71 0.33
N PHE A 145 -10.38 -4.41 -0.20
CA PHE A 145 -9.43 -3.81 -1.15
C PHE A 145 -10.07 -3.60 -2.52
N ALA A 146 -10.97 -4.48 -2.94
CA ALA A 146 -11.75 -4.32 -4.18
C ALA A 146 -12.56 -3.00 -4.16
N SER A 147 -13.12 -2.60 -3.02
CA SER A 147 -13.86 -1.35 -2.89
C SER A 147 -13.00 -0.10 -3.12
N LEU A 148 -11.70 -0.14 -2.80
CA LEU A 148 -10.77 0.97 -3.04
C LEU A 148 -10.48 1.21 -4.52
N MET A 149 -10.68 0.17 -5.35
CA MET A 149 -10.44 0.21 -6.80
C MET A 149 -11.62 0.76 -7.60
N GLN A 150 -12.81 0.85 -7.00
CA GLN A 150 -14.04 1.29 -7.71
C GLN A 150 -13.92 2.70 -8.29
N GLY A 151 -13.17 3.59 -7.63
CA GLY A 151 -12.98 4.98 -8.06
C GLY A 151 -12.13 5.16 -9.32
N VAL A 152 -11.39 4.13 -9.76
CA VAL A 152 -10.47 4.19 -10.92
C VAL A 152 -10.91 3.26 -12.07
N GLY A 153 -12.13 2.74 -12.03
CA GLY A 153 -12.74 1.97 -13.12
C GLY A 153 -12.19 0.53 -13.27
N LEU A 154 -11.43 0.05 -12.30
CA LEU A 154 -10.89 -1.31 -12.23
C LEU A 154 -11.79 -2.15 -11.32
N SER A 155 -13.04 -2.43 -11.74
CA SER A 155 -13.87 -3.42 -11.07
C SER A 155 -13.44 -4.82 -11.48
N GLU A 156 -13.44 -5.77 -10.53
CA GLU A 156 -13.27 -7.18 -10.82
C GLU A 156 -14.19 -7.61 -11.96
N LYS A 157 -13.64 -8.29 -12.97
CA LYS A 157 -14.47 -9.11 -13.84
C LYS A 157 -14.98 -10.26 -12.99
N LYS A 158 -16.24 -10.19 -12.56
CA LYS A 158 -16.95 -11.35 -12.00
C LYS A 158 -16.90 -12.45 -13.06
N SER A 159 -16.16 -13.50 -12.77
CA SER A 159 -16.25 -14.78 -13.46
C SER A 159 -17.47 -15.56 -12.96
#